data_628c51cc3b4003a85715546064d6a181
#
_entry.id   628c51cc3b4003a85715546064d6a181
#
_cell.length_a   1.000
_cell.length_b   1.000
_cell.length_c   1.000
_cell.angle_alpha   90.00
_cell.angle_beta   90.00
_cell.angle_gamma   90.00
#
_symmetry.space_group_name_H-M   'P 1'
#
loop_
_entity.id
_entity.type
_entity.pdbx_description
1 polymer ?
#
loop_
_entity_poly.entity_id
_entity_poly.type
_entity_poly.pdbx_seq_one_letter_code
_entity_poly.pdbx_strand_id
1 'polypeptide(L)'
;MLHALLGEDGTLDPLKRVLIARTEGNPFFLEESVRTLVETGALLGERGAYRLARPLPAIHVPATVQAVLAARIDRLAPGDKVMLQMASVVGKDIPGALLQAIAEPPEDELHAALGRLQASEFLYETSLFPDSEYTFKHALTHDVAYGSLLQDRRRALHGRVVATIERLYPDRLAEHVELLAHHAFRAEAWERAVAYFRQAGARAIERSAHREAGTCFEQALAALERLPETRDRLEQAVDLRFDMRSVFIWESRNLERLREAEEIATVLDDRRRLGWVSFYLAREFTFAGEHDQAIERVRRALAIAADLGDRGLHAVASYFAGINQLFLGDYPRAAEVLRGTIACLEGDLARERLGLSAFPAVLARGMLGYALGIRGEFAEGIAHGEEAVRTADAIDHLYSIGIVCSLVGWVYLDKGDVQKSIPYLERSLHLGQVGSFSLTFDAASALGCAYAMSGRITDALPILDQCASQDLLEMRINSGPRLYLKTGEGYLVAGRPDGATQMALRARDLAQQRREHGRLAEALRLLGEIAMYRDPAEIDSAEAHYRQALAAAEELGMRPLQAHCHLSLGKLYRRTGTQAQAQGHLVTAAAMYREMDMGSWLEKAEAELGPPLGAHSKPGLPSDLTT
;
A
#
# COMPACT_ATOMS: atom_id res chain seq x y z
N MET A 1 4.15 32.86 -37.74
CA MET A 1 4.45 33.56 -36.47
C MET A 1 5.29 34.83 -36.71
N LEU A 2 6.51 34.79 -37.27
CA LEU A 2 7.36 36.00 -37.48
C LEU A 2 6.70 37.09 -38.32
N HIS A 3 5.95 36.74 -39.38
CA HIS A 3 5.17 37.72 -40.15
C HIS A 3 4.08 38.42 -39.31
N ALA A 4 3.42 37.65 -38.39
CA ALA A 4 2.42 38.22 -37.48
C ALA A 4 3.05 39.10 -36.39
N LEU A 5 4.31 38.82 -36.01
CA LEU A 5 5.04 39.60 -35.00
C LEU A 5 5.71 40.86 -35.62
N LEU A 6 6.46 40.68 -36.70
CA LEU A 6 7.32 41.73 -37.28
C LEU A 6 6.66 42.51 -38.42
N GLY A 7 5.66 41.93 -39.08
CA GLY A 7 5.06 42.47 -40.28
C GLY A 7 5.63 41.89 -41.59
N GLU A 8 5.07 42.35 -42.71
CA GLU A 8 5.40 41.89 -44.07
C GLU A 8 6.51 42.68 -44.75
N ASP A 9 7.11 43.67 -44.07
CA ASP A 9 8.20 44.48 -44.65
C ASP A 9 9.40 43.59 -45.00
N GLY A 10 9.73 43.54 -46.30
CA GLY A 10 10.85 42.75 -46.83
C GLY A 10 12.22 43.22 -46.33
N THR A 11 12.33 44.43 -45.80
CA THR A 11 13.58 44.94 -45.20
C THR A 11 13.94 44.16 -43.91
N LEU A 12 12.96 43.47 -43.29
CA LEU A 12 13.15 42.64 -42.12
C LEU A 12 13.49 41.17 -42.41
N ASP A 13 13.50 40.74 -43.68
CA ASP A 13 13.74 39.33 -44.03
C ASP A 13 15.14 38.82 -43.62
N PRO A 14 16.21 39.63 -43.68
CA PRO A 14 17.49 39.22 -43.13
C PRO A 14 17.44 39.00 -41.61
N LEU A 15 16.71 39.84 -40.86
CA LEU A 15 16.51 39.67 -39.40
C LEU A 15 15.67 38.43 -39.10
N LYS A 16 14.59 38.19 -39.88
CA LYS A 16 13.76 36.98 -39.72
C LYS A 16 14.59 35.71 -39.86
N ARG A 17 15.52 35.66 -40.86
CA ARG A 17 16.42 34.52 -41.03
C ARG A 17 17.38 34.33 -39.86
N VAL A 18 17.97 35.41 -39.34
CA VAL A 18 18.85 35.35 -38.16
C VAL A 18 18.08 34.84 -36.92
N LEU A 19 16.88 35.35 -36.71
CA LEU A 19 16.03 34.90 -35.59
C LEU A 19 15.67 33.43 -35.71
N ILE A 20 15.24 32.95 -36.89
CA ILE A 20 14.92 31.52 -37.09
C ILE A 20 16.14 30.64 -36.82
N ALA A 21 17.30 31.02 -37.37
CA ALA A 21 18.54 30.26 -37.21
C ALA A 21 19.01 30.20 -35.74
N ARG A 22 18.80 31.28 -34.97
CA ARG A 22 19.21 31.35 -33.55
C ARG A 22 18.25 30.65 -32.60
N THR A 23 16.97 30.69 -32.93
CA THR A 23 15.90 30.16 -32.02
C THR A 23 15.47 28.76 -32.43
N GLU A 24 16.00 28.22 -33.53
CA GLU A 24 15.60 26.91 -34.09
C GLU A 24 14.07 26.80 -34.26
N GLY A 25 13.40 27.92 -34.43
CA GLY A 25 11.95 28.00 -34.60
C GLY A 25 11.15 27.91 -33.28
N ASN A 26 11.78 27.90 -32.10
CA ASN A 26 11.09 27.91 -30.83
C ASN A 26 10.22 29.17 -30.67
N PRO A 27 8.89 29.08 -30.58
CA PRO A 27 7.99 30.22 -30.59
C PRO A 27 8.24 31.22 -29.46
N PHE A 28 8.48 30.70 -28.24
CA PHE A 28 8.76 31.54 -27.09
C PHE A 28 10.09 32.29 -27.22
N PHE A 29 11.14 31.62 -27.69
CA PHE A 29 12.43 32.25 -27.89
C PHE A 29 12.36 33.33 -29.01
N LEU A 30 11.56 33.09 -30.05
CA LEU A 30 11.31 34.09 -31.10
C LEU A 30 10.60 35.33 -30.52
N GLU A 31 9.53 35.13 -29.73
CA GLU A 31 8.79 36.24 -29.13
C GLU A 31 9.66 37.07 -28.19
N GLU A 32 10.41 36.42 -27.29
CA GLU A 32 11.28 37.09 -26.35
C GLU A 32 12.46 37.81 -27.05
N SER A 33 12.97 37.26 -28.14
CA SER A 33 14.01 37.91 -28.97
C SER A 33 13.47 39.16 -29.65
N VAL A 34 12.31 39.10 -30.30
CA VAL A 34 11.66 40.26 -30.92
C VAL A 34 11.39 41.34 -29.88
N ARG A 35 10.85 40.97 -28.73
CA ARG A 35 10.57 41.87 -27.62
C ARG A 35 11.85 42.59 -27.15
N THR A 36 12.94 41.84 -26.98
CA THR A 36 14.23 42.40 -26.60
C THR A 36 14.70 43.43 -27.62
N LEU A 37 14.50 43.16 -28.91
CA LEU A 37 14.87 44.12 -29.99
C LEU A 37 14.03 45.39 -29.95
N VAL A 38 12.75 45.29 -29.58
CA VAL A 38 11.87 46.46 -29.36
C VAL A 38 12.31 47.26 -28.13
N GLU A 39 12.49 46.57 -26.98
CA GLU A 39 12.94 47.20 -25.72
C GLU A 39 14.30 47.88 -25.85
N THR A 40 15.20 47.36 -26.70
CA THR A 40 16.53 47.98 -26.96
C THR A 40 16.51 49.06 -28.04
N GLY A 41 15.34 49.33 -28.60
CA GLY A 41 15.18 50.31 -29.69
C GLY A 41 15.85 49.87 -30.99
N ALA A 42 16.14 48.59 -31.18
CA ALA A 42 16.63 48.04 -32.44
C ALA A 42 15.50 47.87 -33.47
N LEU A 43 14.27 47.64 -32.97
CA LEU A 43 13.03 47.67 -33.73
C LEU A 43 12.16 48.82 -33.25
N LEU A 44 11.57 49.60 -34.14
CA LEU A 44 10.65 50.69 -33.89
C LEU A 44 9.34 50.44 -34.62
N GLY A 45 8.22 50.82 -34.02
CA GLY A 45 6.86 50.67 -34.57
C GLY A 45 5.97 49.84 -33.64
N GLU A 46 4.87 49.33 -34.17
CA GLU A 46 3.91 48.52 -33.47
C GLU A 46 3.96 47.06 -33.94
N ARG A 47 3.38 46.13 -33.13
CA ARG A 47 3.31 44.71 -33.46
C ARG A 47 2.68 44.49 -34.84
N GLY A 48 3.41 43.80 -35.71
CA GLY A 48 3.01 43.56 -37.11
C GLY A 48 3.42 44.65 -38.08
N ALA A 49 4.06 45.76 -37.63
CA ALA A 49 4.52 46.89 -38.47
C ALA A 49 5.87 47.48 -37.98
N TYR A 50 6.77 46.63 -37.55
CA TYR A 50 8.10 47.05 -37.09
C TYR A 50 9.01 47.43 -38.24
N ARG A 51 10.01 48.30 -37.95
CA ARG A 51 11.12 48.69 -38.84
C ARG A 51 12.43 48.65 -38.08
N LEU A 52 13.54 48.37 -38.78
CA LEU A 52 14.88 48.41 -38.22
C LEU A 52 15.31 49.86 -37.96
N ALA A 53 15.76 50.12 -36.71
CA ALA A 53 16.36 51.40 -36.33
C ALA A 53 17.88 51.40 -36.44
N ARG A 54 18.52 50.22 -36.53
CA ARG A 54 19.97 50.04 -36.59
C ARG A 54 20.34 48.99 -37.64
N PRO A 55 21.54 49.05 -38.27
CA PRO A 55 22.02 48.02 -39.18
C PRO A 55 22.13 46.64 -38.50
N LEU A 56 21.79 45.59 -39.23
CA LEU A 56 21.81 44.19 -38.72
C LEU A 56 23.13 43.76 -38.05
N PRO A 57 24.32 44.12 -38.52
CA PRO A 57 25.58 43.75 -37.89
C PRO A 57 25.74 44.29 -36.46
N ALA A 58 24.98 45.33 -36.09
CA ALA A 58 24.97 45.92 -34.74
C ALA A 58 23.92 45.30 -33.82
N ILE A 59 23.15 44.30 -34.30
CA ILE A 59 22.10 43.64 -33.52
C ILE A 59 22.66 42.33 -32.97
N HIS A 60 22.77 42.25 -31.67
CA HIS A 60 23.16 41.02 -30.96
C HIS A 60 21.93 40.29 -30.40
N VAL A 61 21.68 39.08 -30.92
CA VAL A 61 20.67 38.18 -30.38
C VAL A 61 21.39 37.12 -29.52
N PRO A 62 21.10 37.02 -28.22
CA PRO A 62 21.72 36.02 -27.38
C PRO A 62 21.51 34.59 -27.90
N ALA A 63 22.41 33.67 -27.51
CA ALA A 63 22.42 32.31 -28.05
C ALA A 63 21.33 31.41 -27.42
N THR A 64 20.81 31.79 -26.26
CA THR A 64 19.80 31.01 -25.52
C THR A 64 18.67 31.92 -25.03
N VAL A 65 17.48 31.35 -24.87
CA VAL A 65 16.33 32.07 -24.32
C VAL A 65 16.56 32.51 -22.86
N GLN A 66 17.32 31.73 -22.08
CA GLN A 66 17.72 32.13 -20.73
C GLN A 66 18.55 33.41 -20.72
N ALA A 67 19.51 33.54 -21.66
CA ALA A 67 20.33 34.75 -21.79
C ALA A 67 19.50 35.96 -22.22
N VAL A 68 18.47 35.76 -23.06
CA VAL A 68 17.53 36.82 -23.44
C VAL A 68 16.74 37.28 -22.22
N LEU A 69 16.17 36.35 -21.47
CA LEU A 69 15.39 36.63 -20.25
C LEU A 69 16.26 37.30 -19.18
N ALA A 70 17.48 36.79 -18.94
CA ALA A 70 18.41 37.38 -17.98
C ALA A 70 18.73 38.86 -18.36
N ALA A 71 19.05 39.14 -19.64
CA ALA A 71 19.28 40.48 -20.10
C ALA A 71 18.05 41.40 -19.99
N ARG A 72 16.84 40.87 -20.14
CA ARG A 72 15.59 41.63 -19.89
C ARG A 72 15.40 41.94 -18.42
N ILE A 73 15.60 40.93 -17.53
CA ILE A 73 15.50 41.10 -16.08
C ILE A 73 16.56 42.11 -15.58
N ASP A 74 17.78 42.09 -16.15
CA ASP A 74 18.84 43.01 -15.75
C ASP A 74 18.55 44.47 -16.13
N ARG A 75 17.69 44.71 -17.12
CA ARG A 75 17.28 46.07 -17.55
C ARG A 75 16.08 46.62 -16.74
N LEU A 76 15.43 45.80 -15.94
CA LEU A 76 14.36 46.27 -15.03
C LEU A 76 14.88 47.33 -14.06
N ALA A 77 14.02 48.26 -13.69
CA ALA A 77 14.32 49.16 -12.57
C ALA A 77 14.70 48.33 -11.31
N PRO A 78 15.63 48.78 -10.48
CA PRO A 78 16.11 48.00 -9.34
C PRO A 78 14.98 47.46 -8.44
N GLY A 79 13.93 48.26 -8.17
CA GLY A 79 12.77 47.87 -7.38
C GLY A 79 11.95 46.75 -8.04
N ASP A 80 11.71 46.87 -9.36
CA ASP A 80 10.95 45.88 -10.13
C ASP A 80 11.69 44.55 -10.25
N LYS A 81 13.03 44.62 -10.42
CA LYS A 81 13.89 43.42 -10.41
C LYS A 81 13.83 42.70 -9.07
N VAL A 82 13.93 43.42 -7.95
CA VAL A 82 13.81 42.85 -6.61
C VAL A 82 12.43 42.23 -6.41
N MET A 83 11.38 42.88 -6.89
CA MET A 83 10.01 42.37 -6.79
C MET A 83 9.83 41.07 -7.56
N LEU A 84 10.32 41.02 -8.82
CA LEU A 84 10.27 39.81 -9.64
C LEU A 84 11.06 38.66 -9.01
N GLN A 85 12.21 38.95 -8.42
CA GLN A 85 13.03 38.00 -7.68
C GLN A 85 12.30 37.48 -6.42
N MET A 86 11.63 38.34 -5.64
CA MET A 86 10.83 37.91 -4.50
C MET A 86 9.65 37.03 -4.93
N ALA A 87 8.94 37.45 -5.98
CA ALA A 87 7.86 36.67 -6.57
C ALA A 87 8.34 35.25 -6.97
N SER A 88 9.54 35.13 -7.56
CA SER A 88 10.12 33.84 -7.95
C SER A 88 10.46 32.93 -6.76
N VAL A 89 10.70 33.47 -5.59
CA VAL A 89 10.93 32.68 -4.37
C VAL A 89 9.60 32.16 -3.78
N VAL A 90 8.51 32.95 -3.88
CA VAL A 90 7.18 32.51 -3.41
C VAL A 90 6.72 31.27 -4.19
N GLY A 91 6.93 31.27 -5.50
CA GLY A 91 6.59 30.13 -6.34
C GLY A 91 6.09 30.54 -7.73
N LYS A 92 5.49 29.58 -8.43
CA LYS A 92 4.88 29.83 -9.74
C LYS A 92 3.58 30.63 -9.58
N ASP A 93 2.74 30.22 -8.65
CA ASP A 93 1.48 30.86 -8.28
C ASP A 93 1.74 31.69 -7.01
N ILE A 94 1.46 32.97 -7.08
CA ILE A 94 1.93 33.97 -6.12
C ILE A 94 0.72 34.64 -5.48
N PRO A 95 0.30 34.23 -4.27
CA PRO A 95 -0.73 34.94 -3.54
C PRO A 95 -0.30 36.37 -3.24
N GLY A 96 -1.12 37.34 -3.66
CA GLY A 96 -0.83 38.78 -3.50
C GLY A 96 -0.61 39.16 -2.04
N ALA A 97 -1.45 38.64 -1.13
CA ALA A 97 -1.31 38.85 0.31
C ALA A 97 0.04 38.38 0.87
N LEU A 98 0.54 37.22 0.39
CA LEU A 98 1.84 36.70 0.80
C LEU A 98 2.97 37.56 0.25
N LEU A 99 2.90 37.95 -1.04
CA LEU A 99 3.88 38.80 -1.66
C LEU A 99 3.96 40.16 -0.96
N GLN A 100 2.80 40.78 -0.66
CA GLN A 100 2.69 42.02 0.07
C GLN A 100 3.32 41.92 1.47
N ALA A 101 3.06 40.82 2.18
CA ALA A 101 3.58 40.62 3.54
C ALA A 101 5.08 40.34 3.61
N ILE A 102 5.70 39.84 2.52
CA ILE A 102 7.16 39.67 2.41
C ILE A 102 7.85 40.85 1.72
N ALA A 103 7.12 41.73 1.06
CA ALA A 103 7.67 42.91 0.40
C ALA A 103 8.15 43.94 1.43
N GLU A 104 9.25 44.64 1.09
CA GLU A 104 9.77 45.74 1.91
C GLU A 104 9.12 47.10 1.58
N PRO A 105 8.75 47.35 0.28
CA PRO A 105 8.15 48.61 -0.12
C PRO A 105 6.72 48.79 0.42
N PRO A 106 6.24 50.03 0.57
CA PRO A 106 4.85 50.33 0.83
C PRO A 106 3.90 49.75 -0.22
N GLU A 107 2.64 49.55 0.15
CA GLU A 107 1.61 48.93 -0.69
C GLU A 107 1.45 49.60 -2.06
N ASP A 108 1.45 50.94 -2.10
CA ASP A 108 1.33 51.71 -3.35
C ASP A 108 2.50 51.45 -4.31
N GLU A 109 3.72 51.35 -3.77
CA GLU A 109 4.92 51.05 -4.56
C GLU A 109 4.90 49.58 -5.06
N LEU A 110 4.40 48.67 -4.24
CA LEU A 110 4.21 47.26 -4.62
C LEU A 110 3.25 47.14 -5.80
N HIS A 111 2.07 47.75 -5.72
CA HIS A 111 1.07 47.71 -6.80
C HIS A 111 1.62 48.35 -8.11
N ALA A 112 2.33 49.47 -7.97
CA ALA A 112 2.96 50.12 -9.10
C ALA A 112 4.04 49.23 -9.76
N ALA A 113 4.85 48.51 -8.96
CA ALA A 113 5.85 47.58 -9.47
C ALA A 113 5.22 46.37 -10.16
N LEU A 114 4.16 45.77 -9.55
CA LEU A 114 3.40 44.68 -10.16
C LEU A 114 2.75 45.10 -11.46
N GLY A 115 2.17 46.29 -11.55
CA GLY A 115 1.62 46.85 -12.80
C GLY A 115 2.68 46.98 -13.89
N ARG A 116 3.91 47.44 -13.59
CA ARG A 116 5.01 47.51 -14.54
C ARG A 116 5.50 46.13 -14.98
N LEU A 117 5.56 45.14 -14.06
CA LEU A 117 5.92 43.76 -14.37
C LEU A 117 4.86 43.08 -15.25
N GLN A 118 3.58 43.41 -15.07
CA GLN A 118 2.47 42.96 -15.93
C GLN A 118 2.59 43.61 -17.33
N ALA A 119 2.79 44.92 -17.38
CA ALA A 119 2.97 45.65 -18.66
C ALA A 119 4.19 45.12 -19.45
N SER A 120 5.26 44.71 -18.77
CA SER A 120 6.44 44.07 -19.36
C SER A 120 6.27 42.56 -19.59
N GLU A 121 5.09 42.01 -19.29
CA GLU A 121 4.71 40.63 -19.49
C GLU A 121 5.63 39.61 -18.76
N PHE A 122 6.11 39.93 -17.59
CA PHE A 122 6.79 38.98 -16.72
C PHE A 122 5.81 38.22 -15.84
N LEU A 123 4.77 38.90 -15.34
CA LEU A 123 3.71 38.37 -14.49
C LEU A 123 2.35 38.61 -15.14
N TYR A 124 1.37 37.76 -14.79
CA TYR A 124 -0.05 37.95 -15.07
C TYR A 124 -0.83 37.85 -13.78
N GLU A 125 -1.91 38.59 -13.66
CA GLU A 125 -2.89 38.43 -12.62
C GLU A 125 -3.90 37.38 -13.05
N THR A 126 -4.07 36.33 -12.24
CA THR A 126 -4.93 35.17 -12.54
C THR A 126 -6.23 35.20 -11.77
N SER A 127 -6.29 35.90 -10.62
CA SER A 127 -7.46 36.09 -9.80
C SER A 127 -7.48 37.49 -9.20
N LEU A 128 -8.69 38.11 -9.17
CA LEU A 128 -8.93 39.42 -8.53
C LEU A 128 -9.73 39.28 -7.23
N PHE A 129 -10.41 38.17 -7.05
CA PHE A 129 -11.32 37.96 -5.92
C PHE A 129 -11.36 36.47 -5.49
N PRO A 130 -11.38 36.15 -4.18
CA PRO A 130 -11.37 37.08 -3.04
C PRO A 130 -10.01 37.74 -2.80
N ASP A 131 -8.90 37.13 -3.22
CA ASP A 131 -7.54 37.66 -3.08
C ASP A 131 -6.85 37.70 -4.46
N SER A 132 -6.03 38.73 -4.68
CA SER A 132 -5.24 38.81 -5.91
C SER A 132 -4.20 37.70 -5.97
N GLU A 133 -4.09 37.06 -7.13
CA GLU A 133 -3.09 36.03 -7.38
C GLU A 133 -2.35 36.35 -8.69
N TYR A 134 -1.04 36.16 -8.69
CA TYR A 134 -0.18 36.38 -9.84
C TYR A 134 0.51 35.09 -10.25
N THR A 135 0.83 34.97 -11.53
CA THR A 135 1.62 33.85 -12.05
C THR A 135 2.67 34.35 -13.04
N PHE A 136 3.77 33.64 -13.18
CA PHE A 136 4.75 33.93 -14.21
C PHE A 136 4.20 33.60 -15.59
N LYS A 137 4.43 34.48 -16.58
CA LYS A 137 4.04 34.23 -17.98
C LYS A 137 4.57 32.91 -18.50
N HIS A 138 5.78 32.54 -18.08
CA HIS A 138 6.43 31.30 -18.49
C HIS A 138 7.31 30.76 -17.36
N ALA A 139 7.32 29.43 -17.18
CA ALA A 139 8.14 28.77 -16.15
C ALA A 139 9.63 29.16 -16.25
N LEU A 140 10.16 29.31 -17.48
CA LEU A 140 11.54 29.70 -17.67
C LEU A 140 11.85 31.12 -17.16
N THR A 141 10.88 32.04 -17.21
CA THR A 141 11.01 33.39 -16.62
C THR A 141 11.17 33.30 -15.10
N HIS A 142 10.38 32.45 -14.45
CA HIS A 142 10.51 32.12 -13.03
C HIS A 142 11.92 31.59 -12.72
N ASP A 143 12.38 30.57 -13.48
CA ASP A 143 13.67 29.90 -13.25
C ASP A 143 14.86 30.87 -13.40
N VAL A 144 14.82 31.75 -14.40
CA VAL A 144 15.87 32.76 -14.63
C VAL A 144 15.84 33.81 -13.51
N ALA A 145 14.66 34.29 -13.10
CA ALA A 145 14.53 35.25 -12.02
C ALA A 145 15.05 34.65 -10.68
N TYR A 146 14.62 33.42 -10.37
CA TYR A 146 15.10 32.69 -9.20
C TYR A 146 16.61 32.41 -9.26
N GLY A 147 17.10 31.97 -10.43
CA GLY A 147 18.52 31.70 -10.69
C GLY A 147 19.42 32.95 -10.53
N SER A 148 18.89 34.15 -10.75
CA SER A 148 19.62 35.41 -10.64
C SER A 148 19.90 35.85 -9.19
N LEU A 149 19.22 35.22 -8.21
CA LEU A 149 19.44 35.48 -6.77
C LEU A 149 20.70 34.80 -6.27
N LEU A 150 21.48 35.47 -5.46
CA LEU A 150 22.55 34.86 -4.67
C LEU A 150 21.99 33.89 -3.62
N GLN A 151 22.73 32.85 -3.31
CA GLN A 151 22.30 31.78 -2.41
C GLN A 151 21.83 32.30 -1.04
N ASP A 152 22.61 33.20 -0.43
CA ASP A 152 22.25 33.75 0.89
C ASP A 152 20.96 34.56 0.84
N ARG A 153 20.73 35.33 -0.26
CA ARG A 153 19.49 36.07 -0.43
C ARG A 153 18.29 35.15 -0.67
N ARG A 154 18.48 34.06 -1.45
CA ARG A 154 17.44 33.02 -1.59
C ARG A 154 17.05 32.43 -0.24
N ARG A 155 18.06 32.02 0.53
CA ARG A 155 17.85 31.46 1.88
C ARG A 155 17.07 32.42 2.77
N ALA A 156 17.48 33.68 2.82
CA ALA A 156 16.80 34.69 3.61
C ALA A 156 15.34 34.91 3.17
N LEU A 157 15.08 34.96 1.86
CA LEU A 157 13.72 35.13 1.33
C LEU A 157 12.84 33.93 1.63
N HIS A 158 13.32 32.70 1.47
CA HIS A 158 12.58 31.52 1.87
C HIS A 158 12.24 31.53 3.37
N GLY A 159 13.18 31.94 4.23
CA GLY A 159 12.93 32.09 5.67
C GLY A 159 11.86 33.15 5.97
N ARG A 160 11.83 34.26 5.23
CA ARG A 160 10.77 35.28 5.32
C ARG A 160 9.40 34.72 4.91
N VAL A 161 9.34 33.92 3.83
CA VAL A 161 8.09 33.26 3.42
C VAL A 161 7.56 32.38 4.54
N VAL A 162 8.39 31.53 5.14
CA VAL A 162 8.00 30.69 6.28
C VAL A 162 7.43 31.52 7.42
N ALA A 163 8.19 32.51 7.89
CA ALA A 163 7.76 33.36 9.02
C ALA A 163 6.46 34.15 8.70
N THR A 164 6.27 34.52 7.44
CA THR A 164 5.08 35.24 7.00
C THR A 164 3.85 34.34 6.97
N ILE A 165 3.95 33.10 6.44
CA ILE A 165 2.85 32.13 6.45
C ILE A 165 2.48 31.79 7.88
N GLU A 166 3.44 31.53 8.77
CA GLU A 166 3.21 31.28 10.20
C GLU A 166 2.42 32.43 10.88
N ARG A 167 2.71 33.67 10.49
CA ARG A 167 2.06 34.85 11.04
C ARG A 167 0.67 35.11 10.45
N LEU A 168 0.49 34.91 9.15
CA LEU A 168 -0.77 35.21 8.45
C LEU A 168 -1.83 34.12 8.70
N TYR A 169 -1.41 32.86 8.85
CA TYR A 169 -2.30 31.71 8.91
C TYR A 169 -2.05 30.83 10.16
N PRO A 170 -1.97 31.38 11.40
CA PRO A 170 -1.59 30.63 12.59
C PRO A 170 -2.51 29.44 12.87
N ASP A 171 -3.81 29.59 12.60
CA ASP A 171 -4.82 28.56 12.85
C ASP A 171 -5.01 27.61 11.66
N ARG A 172 -4.33 27.87 10.53
CA ARG A 172 -4.47 27.12 9.26
C ARG A 172 -3.13 26.61 8.72
N LEU A 173 -2.11 26.49 9.56
CA LEU A 173 -0.77 26.02 9.15
C LEU A 173 -0.82 24.66 8.46
N ALA A 174 -1.73 23.79 8.90
CA ALA A 174 -1.90 22.47 8.29
C ALA A 174 -2.26 22.54 6.79
N GLU A 175 -2.97 23.58 6.34
CA GLU A 175 -3.32 23.77 4.93
C GLU A 175 -2.12 24.16 4.08
N HIS A 176 -1.08 24.74 4.68
CA HIS A 176 0.12 25.24 4.04
C HIS A 176 1.37 24.39 4.33
N VAL A 177 1.19 23.21 4.94
CA VAL A 177 2.31 22.44 5.51
C VAL A 177 3.34 22.02 4.45
N GLU A 178 2.90 21.64 3.25
CA GLU A 178 3.79 21.26 2.15
C GLU A 178 4.61 22.47 1.66
N LEU A 179 3.99 23.64 1.58
CA LEU A 179 4.64 24.90 1.21
C LEU A 179 5.66 25.32 2.28
N LEU A 180 5.26 25.26 3.55
CA LEU A 180 6.12 25.54 4.70
C LEU A 180 7.33 24.62 4.73
N ALA A 181 7.13 23.31 4.50
CA ALA A 181 8.20 22.31 4.45
C ALA A 181 9.22 22.65 3.36
N HIS A 182 8.73 22.94 2.14
CA HIS A 182 9.59 23.32 1.03
C HIS A 182 10.42 24.56 1.33
N HIS A 183 9.77 25.64 1.80
CA HIS A 183 10.48 26.89 2.09
C HIS A 183 11.40 26.78 3.28
N ALA A 184 11.05 26.05 4.34
CA ALA A 184 11.92 25.81 5.50
C ALA A 184 13.20 25.08 5.08
N PHE A 185 13.08 24.07 4.21
CA PHE A 185 14.24 23.34 3.68
C PHE A 185 15.14 24.23 2.82
N ARG A 186 14.56 25.07 1.96
CA ARG A 186 15.30 26.01 1.12
C ARG A 186 15.91 27.16 1.94
N ALA A 187 15.33 27.50 3.06
CA ALA A 187 15.86 28.46 4.03
C ALA A 187 16.99 27.89 4.90
N GLU A 188 17.24 26.58 4.82
CA GLU A 188 18.12 25.82 5.71
C GLU A 188 17.70 25.95 7.20
N ALA A 189 16.40 26.17 7.44
CA ALA A 189 15.78 26.17 8.76
C ALA A 189 15.42 24.71 9.14
N TRP A 190 16.46 23.93 9.43
CA TRP A 190 16.40 22.47 9.46
C TRP A 190 15.38 21.93 10.46
N GLU A 191 15.31 22.47 11.69
CA GLU A 191 14.34 22.06 12.70
C GLU A 191 12.89 22.24 12.21
N ARG A 192 12.61 23.39 11.56
CA ARG A 192 11.29 23.66 10.97
C ARG A 192 11.01 22.75 9.78
N ALA A 193 12.02 22.51 8.94
CA ALA A 193 11.90 21.60 7.79
C ALA A 193 11.55 20.18 8.24
N VAL A 194 12.21 19.64 9.27
CA VAL A 194 11.88 18.33 9.86
C VAL A 194 10.44 18.30 10.34
N ALA A 195 10.02 19.31 11.13
CA ALA A 195 8.68 19.36 11.69
C ALA A 195 7.59 19.42 10.61
N TYR A 196 7.77 20.29 9.60
CA TYR A 196 6.78 20.45 8.53
C TYR A 196 6.76 19.28 7.55
N PHE A 197 7.90 18.72 7.17
CA PHE A 197 7.92 17.52 6.32
C PHE A 197 7.30 16.31 7.02
N ARG A 198 7.52 16.15 8.33
CA ARG A 198 6.88 15.09 9.11
C ARG A 198 5.36 15.26 9.13
N GLN A 199 4.86 16.48 9.33
CA GLN A 199 3.43 16.79 9.29
C GLN A 199 2.84 16.59 7.88
N ALA A 200 3.54 17.03 6.82
CA ALA A 200 3.12 16.81 5.44
C ALA A 200 3.04 15.31 5.12
N GLY A 201 4.02 14.52 5.55
CA GLY A 201 4.03 13.07 5.39
C GLY A 201 2.85 12.39 6.10
N ALA A 202 2.57 12.77 7.34
CA ALA A 202 1.43 12.25 8.09
C ALA A 202 0.09 12.57 7.39
N ARG A 203 -0.08 13.80 6.91
CA ARG A 203 -1.27 14.22 6.16
C ARG A 203 -1.41 13.50 4.81
N ALA A 204 -0.30 13.23 4.12
CA ALA A 204 -0.31 12.45 2.90
C ALA A 204 -0.76 10.99 3.16
N ILE A 205 -0.38 10.39 4.30
CA ILE A 205 -0.88 9.07 4.73
C ILE A 205 -2.40 9.10 4.93
N GLU A 206 -2.95 10.12 5.60
CA GLU A 206 -4.40 10.26 5.80
C GLU A 206 -5.18 10.30 4.48
N ARG A 207 -4.58 10.87 3.44
CA ARG A 207 -5.13 10.92 2.07
C ARG A 207 -4.78 9.69 1.22
N SER A 208 -4.13 8.68 1.79
CA SER A 208 -3.62 7.49 1.08
C SER A 208 -2.61 7.79 -0.03
N ALA A 209 -1.95 8.95 0.01
CA ALA A 209 -0.92 9.37 -0.93
C ALA A 209 0.47 8.85 -0.50
N HIS A 210 0.65 7.53 -0.48
CA HIS A 210 1.82 6.87 0.10
C HIS A 210 3.15 7.32 -0.52
N ARG A 211 3.23 7.50 -1.85
CA ARG A 211 4.45 7.97 -2.51
C ARG A 211 4.86 9.36 -2.05
N GLU A 212 3.89 10.27 -1.92
CA GLU A 212 4.10 11.63 -1.44
C GLU A 212 4.56 11.62 0.02
N ALA A 213 3.90 10.82 0.87
CA ALA A 213 4.29 10.64 2.26
C ALA A 213 5.74 10.15 2.39
N GLY A 214 6.14 9.18 1.56
CA GLY A 214 7.51 8.67 1.51
C GLY A 214 8.53 9.76 1.20
N THR A 215 8.27 10.55 0.16
CA THR A 215 9.12 11.68 -0.22
C THR A 215 9.23 12.71 0.92
N CYS A 216 8.13 13.03 1.59
CA CYS A 216 8.15 13.96 2.72
C CYS A 216 9.02 13.43 3.88
N PHE A 217 8.87 12.17 4.27
CA PHE A 217 9.69 11.60 5.35
C PHE A 217 11.17 11.49 4.99
N GLU A 218 11.50 11.17 3.73
CA GLU A 218 12.89 11.18 3.25
C GLU A 218 13.50 12.59 3.30
N GLN A 219 12.74 13.62 2.93
CA GLN A 219 13.17 15.01 3.06
C GLN A 219 13.30 15.43 4.53
N ALA A 220 12.41 14.97 5.42
CA ALA A 220 12.53 15.20 6.85
C ALA A 220 13.82 14.58 7.41
N LEU A 221 14.15 13.35 7.01
CA LEU A 221 15.38 12.67 7.44
C LEU A 221 16.62 13.41 6.91
N ALA A 222 16.62 13.82 5.64
CA ALA A 222 17.71 14.59 5.05
C ALA A 222 17.92 15.95 5.74
N ALA A 223 16.85 16.62 6.17
CA ALA A 223 16.93 17.84 6.98
C ALA A 223 17.49 17.56 8.39
N LEU A 224 17.05 16.47 9.00
CA LEU A 224 17.49 16.05 10.33
C LEU A 224 19.00 15.75 10.37
N GLU A 225 19.55 15.18 9.30
CA GLU A 225 20.98 14.90 9.15
C GLU A 225 21.85 16.17 9.11
N ARG A 226 21.26 17.33 8.80
CA ARG A 226 21.95 18.63 8.81
C ARG A 226 22.07 19.26 10.20
N LEU A 227 21.32 18.74 11.18
CA LEU A 227 21.37 19.22 12.56
C LEU A 227 22.56 18.62 13.32
N PRO A 228 23.07 19.31 14.34
CA PRO A 228 24.09 18.76 15.24
C PRO A 228 23.64 17.45 15.87
N GLU A 229 24.57 16.53 16.10
CA GLU A 229 24.29 15.26 16.75
C GLU A 229 23.99 15.45 18.24
N THR A 230 22.72 15.53 18.55
CA THR A 230 22.18 15.64 19.90
C THR A 230 21.31 14.42 20.21
N ARG A 231 21.03 14.19 21.48
CA ARG A 231 20.10 13.14 21.91
C ARG A 231 18.74 13.30 21.23
N ASP A 232 18.19 14.52 21.22
CA ASP A 232 16.90 14.82 20.59
C ASP A 232 16.89 14.51 19.09
N ARG A 233 17.97 14.88 18.35
CA ARG A 233 18.12 14.51 16.94
C ARG A 233 18.08 12.99 16.73
N LEU A 234 18.80 12.23 17.57
CA LEU A 234 18.83 10.77 17.47
C LEU A 234 17.47 10.15 17.78
N GLU A 235 16.75 10.68 18.77
CA GLU A 235 15.38 10.27 19.08
C GLU A 235 14.43 10.52 17.92
N GLN A 236 14.47 11.71 17.31
CA GLN A 236 13.69 12.05 16.11
C GLN A 236 14.07 11.17 14.92
N ALA A 237 15.34 10.76 14.78
CA ALA A 237 15.78 9.87 13.72
C ALA A 237 15.15 8.46 13.82
N VAL A 238 14.95 7.94 15.03
CA VAL A 238 14.22 6.69 15.26
C VAL A 238 12.75 6.88 14.95
N ASP A 239 12.12 7.94 15.46
CA ASP A 239 10.69 8.20 15.30
C ASP A 239 10.31 8.40 13.82
N LEU A 240 11.13 9.10 13.03
CA LEU A 240 10.93 9.24 11.58
C LEU A 240 10.98 7.89 10.86
N ARG A 241 11.90 6.98 11.25
CA ARG A 241 11.97 5.63 10.68
C ARG A 241 10.72 4.81 11.02
N PHE A 242 10.11 5.05 12.18
CA PHE A 242 8.82 4.46 12.54
C PHE A 242 7.68 5.00 11.66
N ASP A 243 7.67 6.31 11.39
CA ASP A 243 6.67 6.92 10.51
C ASP A 243 6.80 6.38 9.06
N MET A 244 8.02 6.27 8.54
CA MET A 244 8.32 5.75 7.20
C MET A 244 7.84 4.31 6.98
N ARG A 245 7.83 3.48 8.01
CA ARG A 245 7.40 2.08 7.97
C ARG A 245 6.00 1.89 7.38
N SER A 246 5.06 2.80 7.65
CA SER A 246 3.67 2.70 7.18
C SER A 246 3.53 2.94 5.68
N VAL A 247 4.52 3.59 5.09
CA VAL A 247 4.56 3.97 3.66
C VAL A 247 5.23 2.90 2.82
N PHE A 248 6.29 2.29 3.34
CA PHE A 248 7.17 1.36 2.61
C PHE A 248 6.98 -0.09 3.05
N ILE A 249 5.75 -0.49 3.40
CA ILE A 249 5.41 -1.80 3.99
C ILE A 249 6.00 -2.99 3.21
N TRP A 250 6.18 -2.85 1.90
CA TRP A 250 6.62 -3.93 1.00
C TRP A 250 8.04 -3.71 0.43
N GLU A 251 8.76 -2.67 0.86
CA GLU A 251 10.10 -2.41 0.37
C GLU A 251 11.17 -3.10 1.22
N SER A 252 12.18 -3.67 0.55
CA SER A 252 13.36 -4.27 1.22
C SER A 252 14.10 -3.28 2.13
N ARG A 253 14.08 -2.00 1.78
CA ARG A 253 14.65 -0.90 2.58
C ARG A 253 14.02 -0.73 3.96
N ASN A 254 12.79 -1.22 4.17
CA ASN A 254 12.15 -1.08 5.48
C ASN A 254 12.91 -1.83 6.57
N LEU A 255 13.41 -3.02 6.26
CA LEU A 255 14.21 -3.80 7.19
C LEU A 255 15.54 -3.11 7.53
N GLU A 256 16.21 -2.48 6.55
CA GLU A 256 17.45 -1.72 6.77
C GLU A 256 17.19 -0.52 7.68
N ARG A 257 16.16 0.27 7.39
CA ARG A 257 15.75 1.43 8.22
C ARG A 257 15.44 1.04 9.67
N LEU A 258 14.78 -0.10 9.88
CA LEU A 258 14.51 -0.61 11.23
C LEU A 258 15.78 -1.08 11.95
N ARG A 259 16.75 -1.65 11.26
CA ARG A 259 18.06 -1.98 11.84
C ARG A 259 18.84 -0.73 12.24
N GLU A 260 18.86 0.28 11.39
CA GLU A 260 19.43 1.60 11.74
C GLU A 260 18.72 2.21 12.97
N ALA A 261 17.40 2.10 13.05
CA ALA A 261 16.64 2.55 14.22
C ALA A 261 17.02 1.76 15.49
N GLU A 262 17.28 0.45 15.37
CA GLU A 262 17.75 -0.40 16.48
C GLU A 262 19.14 0.05 16.97
N GLU A 263 20.07 0.32 16.06
CA GLU A 263 21.41 0.79 16.38
C GLU A 263 21.36 2.14 17.12
N ILE A 264 20.58 3.10 16.59
CA ILE A 264 20.41 4.41 17.21
C ILE A 264 19.77 4.29 18.60
N ALA A 265 18.69 3.51 18.73
CA ALA A 265 18.01 3.31 20.01
C ALA A 265 18.91 2.60 21.04
N THR A 266 19.84 1.75 20.58
CA THR A 266 20.85 1.12 21.43
C THR A 266 21.87 2.13 21.94
N VAL A 267 22.37 3.04 21.08
CA VAL A 267 23.27 4.13 21.47
C VAL A 267 22.61 5.07 22.50
N LEU A 268 21.31 5.31 22.33
CA LEU A 268 20.50 6.14 23.25
C LEU A 268 20.20 5.46 24.59
N ASP A 269 20.41 4.14 24.72
CA ASP A 269 19.91 3.29 25.81
C ASP A 269 18.39 3.49 26.04
N ASP A 270 17.63 3.68 24.94
CA ASP A 270 16.20 3.90 24.99
C ASP A 270 15.44 2.58 24.91
N ARG A 271 15.17 2.00 26.06
CA ARG A 271 14.46 0.72 26.18
C ARG A 271 13.09 0.72 25.54
N ARG A 272 12.36 1.85 25.60
CA ARG A 272 11.02 1.92 24.98
C ARG A 272 11.11 1.84 23.47
N ARG A 273 11.99 2.65 22.85
CA ARG A 273 12.21 2.60 21.39
C ARG A 273 12.76 1.24 20.95
N LEU A 274 13.66 0.63 21.71
CA LEU A 274 14.15 -0.74 21.46
C LEU A 274 13.04 -1.80 21.46
N GLY A 275 12.08 -1.67 22.37
CA GLY A 275 10.90 -2.55 22.39
C GLY A 275 10.07 -2.43 21.12
N TRP A 276 9.75 -1.20 20.72
CA TRP A 276 8.99 -0.94 19.50
C TRP A 276 9.74 -1.34 18.22
N VAL A 277 11.04 -1.09 18.12
CA VAL A 277 11.87 -1.57 17.00
C VAL A 277 11.84 -3.10 16.93
N SER A 278 12.01 -3.79 18.08
CA SER A 278 11.95 -5.25 18.13
C SER A 278 10.60 -5.78 17.63
N PHE A 279 9.50 -5.12 18.01
CA PHE A 279 8.18 -5.45 17.50
C PHE A 279 8.05 -5.22 15.98
N TYR A 280 8.54 -4.08 15.46
CA TYR A 280 8.46 -3.82 14.02
C TYR A 280 9.34 -4.78 13.21
N LEU A 281 10.53 -5.13 13.69
CA LEU A 281 11.38 -6.16 13.08
C LEU A 281 10.67 -7.53 13.10
N ALA A 282 10.02 -7.90 14.22
CA ALA A 282 9.24 -9.13 14.31
C ALA A 282 8.15 -9.19 13.23
N ARG A 283 7.45 -8.09 13.02
CA ARG A 283 6.43 -7.97 11.98
C ARG A 283 7.00 -8.20 10.59
N GLU A 284 8.13 -7.56 10.26
CA GLU A 284 8.78 -7.73 8.95
C GLU A 284 9.22 -9.18 8.73
N PHE A 285 9.82 -9.81 9.74
CA PHE A 285 10.20 -11.22 9.68
C PHE A 285 8.98 -12.16 9.57
N THR A 286 7.87 -11.86 10.26
CA THR A 286 6.63 -12.63 10.12
C THR A 286 6.13 -12.60 8.68
N PHE A 287 6.11 -11.42 8.04
CA PHE A 287 5.67 -11.27 6.65
C PHE A 287 6.65 -11.86 5.63
N ALA A 288 7.93 -11.91 5.95
CA ALA A 288 8.93 -12.62 5.13
C ALA A 288 8.85 -14.15 5.26
N GLY A 289 8.12 -14.68 6.27
CA GLY A 289 8.08 -16.10 6.60
C GLY A 289 9.29 -16.58 7.39
N GLU A 290 10.05 -15.65 7.98
CA GLU A 290 11.23 -15.93 8.82
C GLU A 290 10.82 -16.06 10.29
N HIS A 291 9.97 -17.07 10.57
CA HIS A 291 9.25 -17.20 11.84
C HIS A 291 10.15 -17.33 13.07
N ASP A 292 11.31 -17.96 12.96
CA ASP A 292 12.26 -18.09 14.09
C ASP A 292 12.79 -16.71 14.52
N GLN A 293 13.20 -15.87 13.55
CA GLN A 293 13.63 -14.50 13.83
C GLN A 293 12.48 -13.65 14.36
N ALA A 294 11.29 -13.81 13.80
CA ALA A 294 10.09 -13.13 14.27
C ALA A 294 9.79 -13.44 15.74
N ILE A 295 9.85 -14.73 16.14
CA ILE A 295 9.60 -15.18 17.51
C ILE A 295 10.64 -14.62 18.49
N GLU A 296 11.92 -14.62 18.11
CA GLU A 296 12.99 -14.04 18.94
C GLU A 296 12.71 -12.54 19.21
N ARG A 297 12.38 -11.80 18.15
CA ARG A 297 12.06 -10.37 18.26
C ARG A 297 10.78 -10.11 19.06
N VAL A 298 9.75 -10.93 18.90
CA VAL A 298 8.53 -10.89 19.71
C VAL A 298 8.85 -11.10 21.19
N ARG A 299 9.66 -12.09 21.54
CA ARG A 299 10.06 -12.36 22.94
C ARG A 299 10.78 -11.15 23.55
N ARG A 300 11.70 -10.54 22.81
CA ARG A 300 12.39 -9.32 23.25
C ARG A 300 11.41 -8.16 23.49
N ALA A 301 10.48 -7.94 22.54
CA ALA A 301 9.48 -6.89 22.67
C ALA A 301 8.57 -7.11 23.90
N LEU A 302 8.11 -8.36 24.12
CA LEU A 302 7.29 -8.72 25.28
C LEU A 302 8.03 -8.53 26.62
N ALA A 303 9.30 -8.92 26.69
CA ALA A 303 10.12 -8.72 27.89
C ALA A 303 10.25 -7.22 28.22
N ILE A 304 10.56 -6.40 27.21
CA ILE A 304 10.67 -4.94 27.39
C ILE A 304 9.32 -4.33 27.77
N ALA A 305 8.22 -4.77 27.13
CA ALA A 305 6.89 -4.29 27.44
C ALA A 305 6.48 -4.60 28.89
N ALA A 306 6.81 -5.80 29.39
CA ALA A 306 6.57 -6.19 30.78
C ALA A 306 7.37 -5.32 31.76
N ASP A 307 8.66 -5.13 31.49
CA ASP A 307 9.54 -4.30 32.34
C ASP A 307 9.10 -2.83 32.43
N LEU A 308 8.58 -2.28 31.31
CA LEU A 308 8.14 -0.90 31.23
C LEU A 308 6.66 -0.70 31.57
N GLY A 309 5.89 -1.76 31.70
CA GLY A 309 4.43 -1.68 31.82
C GLY A 309 3.75 -1.11 30.56
N ASP A 310 4.38 -1.22 29.37
CA ASP A 310 3.83 -0.72 28.10
C ASP A 310 2.76 -1.71 27.58
N ARG A 311 1.50 -1.45 27.94
CA ARG A 311 0.33 -2.26 27.56
C ARG A 311 0.13 -2.31 26.03
N GLY A 312 0.41 -1.22 25.33
CA GLY A 312 0.26 -1.14 23.87
C GLY A 312 1.26 -2.04 23.15
N LEU A 313 2.54 -1.93 23.50
CA LEU A 313 3.59 -2.80 22.97
C LEU A 313 3.32 -4.27 23.31
N HIS A 314 2.90 -4.57 24.57
CA HIS A 314 2.57 -5.92 24.97
C HIS A 314 1.45 -6.52 24.10
N ALA A 315 0.38 -5.77 23.86
CA ALA A 315 -0.76 -6.24 23.08
C ALA A 315 -0.39 -6.56 21.62
N VAL A 316 0.35 -5.67 20.94
CA VAL A 316 0.74 -5.92 19.53
C VAL A 316 1.80 -7.01 19.41
N ALA A 317 2.73 -7.10 20.35
CA ALA A 317 3.73 -8.17 20.36
C ALA A 317 3.05 -9.55 20.63
N SER A 318 2.07 -9.62 21.55
CA SER A 318 1.27 -10.82 21.79
C SER A 318 0.45 -11.22 20.56
N TYR A 319 -0.14 -10.25 19.84
CA TYR A 319 -0.84 -10.51 18.59
C TYR A 319 0.08 -11.21 17.56
N PHE A 320 1.29 -10.70 17.36
CA PHE A 320 2.25 -11.31 16.44
C PHE A 320 2.84 -12.63 16.96
N ALA A 321 2.90 -12.84 18.29
CA ALA A 321 3.17 -14.15 18.86
C ALA A 321 2.13 -15.17 18.41
N GLY A 322 0.84 -14.84 18.56
CA GLY A 322 -0.26 -15.71 18.13
C GLY A 322 -0.24 -16.01 16.63
N ILE A 323 0.05 -15.01 15.79
CA ILE A 323 0.17 -15.18 14.32
C ILE A 323 1.31 -16.13 13.96
N ASN A 324 2.50 -15.97 14.56
CA ASN A 324 3.64 -16.85 14.25
C ASN A 324 3.36 -18.30 14.69
N GLN A 325 2.68 -18.51 15.83
CA GLN A 325 2.24 -19.87 16.23
C GLN A 325 1.25 -20.45 15.21
N LEU A 326 0.32 -19.64 14.72
CA LEU A 326 -0.65 -20.08 13.72
C LEU A 326 0.03 -20.51 12.41
N PHE A 327 1.03 -19.75 11.92
CA PHE A 327 1.76 -20.11 10.70
C PHE A 327 2.62 -21.35 10.87
N LEU A 328 3.24 -21.54 12.02
CA LEU A 328 4.02 -22.73 12.33
C LEU A 328 3.15 -23.98 12.55
N GLY A 329 1.83 -23.81 12.74
CA GLY A 329 0.88 -24.91 12.91
C GLY A 329 0.53 -25.23 14.37
N ASP A 330 1.02 -24.46 15.34
CA ASP A 330 0.60 -24.61 16.74
C ASP A 330 -0.72 -23.86 16.99
N TYR A 331 -1.80 -24.39 16.42
CA TYR A 331 -3.13 -23.77 16.46
C TYR A 331 -3.73 -23.65 17.87
N PRO A 332 -3.54 -24.63 18.78
CA PRO A 332 -4.00 -24.51 20.17
C PRO A 332 -3.33 -23.32 20.87
N ARG A 333 -2.02 -23.19 20.73
CA ARG A 333 -1.26 -22.10 21.34
C ARG A 333 -1.60 -20.75 20.71
N ALA A 334 -1.78 -20.71 19.38
CA ALA A 334 -2.22 -19.52 18.67
C ALA A 334 -3.57 -19.02 19.21
N ALA A 335 -4.55 -19.90 19.37
CA ALA A 335 -5.87 -19.55 19.91
C ALA A 335 -5.79 -19.06 21.37
N GLU A 336 -4.99 -19.69 22.22
CA GLU A 336 -4.76 -19.26 23.62
C GLU A 336 -4.18 -17.84 23.67
N VAL A 337 -3.09 -17.60 22.92
CA VAL A 337 -2.42 -16.30 22.88
C VAL A 337 -3.33 -15.22 22.32
N LEU A 338 -4.09 -15.51 21.26
CA LEU A 338 -5.03 -14.55 20.67
C LEU A 338 -6.20 -14.20 21.61
N ARG A 339 -6.74 -15.17 22.38
CA ARG A 339 -7.74 -14.88 23.43
C ARG A 339 -7.17 -13.95 24.51
N GLY A 340 -5.94 -14.21 24.97
CA GLY A 340 -5.25 -13.32 25.90
C GLY A 340 -5.02 -11.92 25.32
N THR A 341 -4.66 -11.84 24.05
CA THR A 341 -4.47 -10.56 23.33
C THR A 341 -5.78 -9.76 23.25
N ILE A 342 -6.90 -10.41 22.95
CA ILE A 342 -8.23 -9.76 22.90
C ILE A 342 -8.56 -9.14 24.27
N ALA A 343 -8.35 -9.87 25.36
CA ALA A 343 -8.59 -9.35 26.71
C ALA A 343 -7.70 -8.15 27.05
N CYS A 344 -6.44 -8.12 26.58
CA CYS A 344 -5.54 -6.97 26.75
C CYS A 344 -5.98 -5.74 25.95
N LEU A 345 -6.68 -5.94 24.84
CA LEU A 345 -7.13 -4.88 23.92
C LEU A 345 -8.54 -4.35 24.24
N GLU A 346 -9.11 -4.70 25.38
CA GLU A 346 -10.37 -4.11 25.86
C GLU A 346 -10.16 -2.72 26.47
N GLY A 347 -11.25 -1.94 26.56
CA GLY A 347 -11.24 -0.59 27.13
C GLY A 347 -10.56 0.42 26.20
N ASP A 348 -9.62 1.20 26.74
CA ASP A 348 -8.99 2.33 26.03
C ASP A 348 -8.21 1.89 24.78
N LEU A 349 -7.62 0.70 24.78
CA LEU A 349 -6.83 0.19 23.66
C LEU A 349 -7.69 -0.37 22.51
N ALA A 350 -8.99 -0.57 22.72
CA ALA A 350 -9.87 -1.16 21.70
C ALA A 350 -9.95 -0.34 20.40
N ARG A 351 -9.77 0.97 20.51
CA ARG A 351 -9.81 1.93 19.39
C ARG A 351 -8.45 2.52 19.04
N GLU A 352 -7.37 1.89 19.51
CA GLU A 352 -6.01 2.30 19.22
C GLU A 352 -5.41 1.45 18.11
N ARG A 353 -4.75 2.07 17.14
CA ARG A 353 -4.07 1.36 16.04
C ARG A 353 -2.70 0.80 16.46
N LEU A 354 -2.13 1.32 17.53
CA LEU A 354 -0.86 0.87 18.12
C LEU A 354 0.25 0.68 17.07
N GLY A 355 0.33 1.61 16.14
CA GLY A 355 1.32 1.57 15.06
C GLY A 355 1.05 0.54 13.96
N LEU A 356 -0.10 -0.12 13.91
CA LEU A 356 -0.53 -0.98 12.80
C LEU A 356 -1.38 -0.20 11.79
N SER A 357 -1.50 -0.74 10.59
CA SER A 357 -2.39 -0.19 9.55
C SER A 357 -3.87 -0.51 9.83
N ALA A 358 -4.16 -1.52 10.66
CA ALA A 358 -5.50 -1.91 11.09
C ALA A 358 -5.59 -1.90 12.63
N PHE A 359 -6.80 -1.99 13.18
CA PHE A 359 -7.03 -2.03 14.61
C PHE A 359 -6.70 -3.43 15.18
N PRO A 360 -5.72 -3.56 16.11
CA PRO A 360 -5.32 -4.84 16.66
C PRO A 360 -6.46 -5.63 17.33
N ALA A 361 -7.40 -4.92 17.97
CA ALA A 361 -8.57 -5.55 18.61
C ALA A 361 -9.47 -6.28 17.59
N VAL A 362 -9.64 -5.69 16.40
CA VAL A 362 -10.38 -6.30 15.29
C VAL A 362 -9.61 -7.48 14.71
N LEU A 363 -8.30 -7.27 14.45
CA LEU A 363 -7.44 -8.28 13.86
C LEU A 363 -7.32 -9.53 14.73
N ALA A 364 -7.13 -9.36 16.05
CA ALA A 364 -6.96 -10.48 16.98
C ALA A 364 -8.21 -11.37 17.02
N ARG A 365 -9.43 -10.78 17.01
CA ARG A 365 -10.69 -11.54 16.92
C ARG A 365 -10.83 -12.27 15.60
N GLY A 366 -10.55 -11.62 14.47
CA GLY A 366 -10.59 -12.26 13.15
C GLY A 366 -9.62 -13.43 13.04
N MET A 367 -8.39 -13.26 13.52
CA MET A 367 -7.37 -14.32 13.51
C MET A 367 -7.69 -15.47 14.48
N LEU A 368 -8.30 -15.17 15.64
CA LEU A 368 -8.82 -16.21 16.53
C LEU A 368 -9.91 -17.03 15.84
N GLY A 369 -10.86 -16.35 15.18
CA GLY A 369 -11.90 -17.04 14.41
C GLY A 369 -11.33 -17.96 13.34
N TYR A 370 -10.30 -17.51 12.67
CA TYR A 370 -9.60 -18.30 11.67
C TYR A 370 -8.84 -19.50 12.27
N ALA A 371 -8.11 -19.32 13.38
CA ALA A 371 -7.42 -20.40 14.07
C ALA A 371 -8.39 -21.50 14.56
N LEU A 372 -9.56 -21.10 15.08
CA LEU A 372 -10.63 -22.01 15.50
C LEU A 372 -11.23 -22.76 14.30
N GLY A 373 -11.42 -22.10 13.15
CA GLY A 373 -11.86 -22.73 11.92
C GLY A 373 -10.94 -23.86 11.46
N ILE A 374 -9.62 -23.65 11.49
CA ILE A 374 -8.63 -24.69 11.15
C ILE A 374 -8.75 -25.92 12.08
N ARG A 375 -9.13 -25.72 13.34
CA ARG A 375 -9.34 -26.78 14.32
C ARG A 375 -10.70 -27.49 14.19
N GLY A 376 -11.61 -26.93 13.36
CA GLY A 376 -13.00 -27.42 13.22
C GLY A 376 -13.98 -26.87 14.26
N GLU A 377 -13.58 -25.90 15.05
CA GLU A 377 -14.42 -25.20 16.04
C GLU A 377 -15.19 -24.03 15.35
N PHE A 378 -15.92 -24.36 14.28
CA PHE A 378 -16.53 -23.38 13.37
C PHE A 378 -17.55 -22.46 14.05
N ALA A 379 -18.36 -22.96 14.98
CA ALA A 379 -19.38 -22.15 15.63
C ALA A 379 -18.77 -20.97 16.40
N GLU A 380 -17.75 -21.24 17.23
CA GLU A 380 -17.01 -20.22 17.96
C GLU A 380 -16.18 -19.33 17.01
N GLY A 381 -15.52 -19.96 16.03
CA GLY A 381 -14.70 -19.24 15.05
C GLY A 381 -15.49 -18.23 14.24
N ILE A 382 -16.67 -18.59 13.74
CA ILE A 382 -17.58 -17.69 13.02
C ILE A 382 -18.09 -16.57 13.93
N ALA A 383 -18.47 -16.89 15.19
CA ALA A 383 -18.95 -15.88 16.12
C ALA A 383 -17.89 -14.78 16.38
N HIS A 384 -16.63 -15.18 16.60
CA HIS A 384 -15.51 -14.22 16.74
C HIS A 384 -15.24 -13.43 15.46
N GLY A 385 -15.29 -14.08 14.30
CA GLY A 385 -15.09 -13.42 13.01
C GLY A 385 -16.15 -12.38 12.71
N GLU A 386 -17.43 -12.72 12.89
CA GLU A 386 -18.54 -11.80 12.66
C GLU A 386 -18.56 -10.64 13.65
N GLU A 387 -18.17 -10.88 14.92
CA GLU A 387 -17.99 -9.80 15.90
C GLU A 387 -16.85 -8.85 15.47
N ALA A 388 -15.78 -9.39 14.91
CA ALA A 388 -14.70 -8.57 14.35
C ALA A 388 -15.20 -7.69 13.19
N VAL A 389 -16.08 -8.24 12.32
CA VAL A 389 -16.68 -7.46 11.22
C VAL A 389 -17.58 -6.35 11.78
N ARG A 390 -18.47 -6.67 12.73
CA ARG A 390 -19.33 -5.65 13.37
C ARG A 390 -18.54 -4.54 14.04
N THR A 391 -17.45 -4.91 14.73
CA THR A 391 -16.56 -3.93 15.39
C THR A 391 -15.85 -3.05 14.35
N ALA A 392 -15.35 -3.62 13.26
CA ALA A 392 -14.69 -2.88 12.20
C ALA A 392 -15.65 -1.93 11.47
N ASP A 393 -16.90 -2.35 11.25
CA ASP A 393 -17.97 -1.52 10.68
C ASP A 393 -18.30 -0.33 11.59
N ALA A 394 -18.39 -0.56 12.92
CA ALA A 394 -18.65 0.50 13.90
C ALA A 394 -17.50 1.52 14.01
N ILE A 395 -16.28 1.15 13.65
CA ILE A 395 -15.11 2.04 13.58
C ILE A 395 -15.04 2.74 12.20
N ASP A 396 -15.71 2.22 11.18
CA ASP A 396 -15.70 2.70 9.79
C ASP A 396 -14.27 2.75 9.18
N HIS A 397 -13.48 1.70 9.39
CA HIS A 397 -12.11 1.63 8.90
C HIS A 397 -11.96 0.59 7.78
N LEU A 398 -11.94 1.04 6.53
CA LEU A 398 -12.00 0.21 5.31
C LEU A 398 -10.98 -0.92 5.29
N TYR A 399 -9.74 -0.66 5.70
CA TYR A 399 -8.68 -1.67 5.72
C TYR A 399 -8.94 -2.78 6.74
N SER A 400 -9.42 -2.43 7.95
CA SER A 400 -9.80 -3.42 8.97
C SER A 400 -10.99 -4.26 8.52
N ILE A 401 -12.02 -3.62 7.92
CA ILE A 401 -13.19 -4.32 7.38
C ILE A 401 -12.76 -5.33 6.30
N GLY A 402 -11.90 -4.90 5.37
CA GLY A 402 -11.40 -5.75 4.30
C GLY A 402 -10.72 -7.02 4.83
N ILE A 403 -9.81 -6.87 5.81
CA ILE A 403 -9.09 -8.02 6.41
C ILE A 403 -10.06 -8.99 7.06
N VAL A 404 -10.92 -8.50 7.96
CA VAL A 404 -11.79 -9.42 8.73
C VAL A 404 -12.87 -10.04 7.87
N CYS A 405 -13.37 -9.36 6.85
CA CYS A 405 -14.24 -9.97 5.84
C CYS A 405 -13.53 -11.11 5.11
N SER A 406 -12.25 -10.94 4.74
CA SER A 406 -11.48 -12.02 4.13
C SER A 406 -11.37 -13.22 5.06
N LEU A 407 -11.02 -13.00 6.34
CA LEU A 407 -10.88 -14.07 7.33
C LEU A 407 -12.20 -14.82 7.57
N VAL A 408 -13.32 -14.13 7.71
CA VAL A 408 -14.66 -14.75 7.87
C VAL A 408 -15.04 -15.53 6.62
N GLY A 409 -14.80 -14.95 5.43
CA GLY A 409 -15.02 -15.63 4.17
C GLY A 409 -14.23 -16.93 4.06
N TRP A 410 -13.00 -16.98 4.54
CA TRP A 410 -12.18 -18.18 4.60
C TRP A 410 -12.76 -19.24 5.54
N VAL A 411 -13.20 -18.86 6.73
CA VAL A 411 -13.78 -19.79 7.70
C VAL A 411 -15.06 -20.44 7.12
N TYR A 412 -15.92 -19.66 6.48
CA TYR A 412 -17.11 -20.20 5.81
C TYR A 412 -16.74 -21.10 4.61
N LEU A 413 -15.72 -20.75 3.83
CA LEU A 413 -15.26 -21.56 2.69
C LEU A 413 -14.72 -22.91 3.16
N ASP A 414 -13.87 -22.92 4.19
CA ASP A 414 -13.27 -24.13 4.76
C ASP A 414 -14.33 -25.03 5.44
N LYS A 415 -15.39 -24.43 6.02
CA LYS A 415 -16.56 -25.16 6.51
C LYS A 415 -17.37 -25.84 5.39
N GLY A 416 -17.30 -25.30 4.17
CA GLY A 416 -18.11 -25.71 3.01
C GLY A 416 -19.38 -24.88 2.80
N ASP A 417 -19.58 -23.81 3.57
CA ASP A 417 -20.71 -22.88 3.44
C ASP A 417 -20.41 -21.82 2.36
N VAL A 418 -20.18 -22.27 1.11
CA VAL A 418 -19.70 -21.45 -0.01
C VAL A 418 -20.59 -20.24 -0.26
N GLN A 419 -21.92 -20.39 -0.16
CA GLN A 419 -22.86 -19.29 -0.39
C GLN A 419 -22.75 -18.17 0.66
N LYS A 420 -22.36 -18.50 1.89
CA LYS A 420 -22.12 -17.50 2.93
C LYS A 420 -20.73 -16.88 2.82
N SER A 421 -19.75 -17.62 2.29
CA SER A 421 -18.39 -17.15 2.08
C SER A 421 -18.31 -16.01 1.04
N ILE A 422 -19.01 -16.17 -0.10
CA ILE A 422 -18.93 -15.28 -1.26
C ILE A 422 -19.16 -13.79 -0.89
N PRO A 423 -20.24 -13.39 -0.21
CA PRO A 423 -20.47 -11.97 0.10
C PRO A 423 -19.37 -11.31 0.92
N TYR A 424 -18.76 -12.04 1.86
CA TYR A 424 -17.63 -11.52 2.64
C TYR A 424 -16.39 -11.34 1.78
N LEU A 425 -16.08 -12.30 0.90
CA LEU A 425 -14.92 -12.21 0.01
C LEU A 425 -15.09 -11.14 -1.07
N GLU A 426 -16.29 -10.99 -1.65
CA GLU A 426 -16.62 -9.91 -2.59
C GLU A 426 -16.45 -8.54 -1.92
N ARG A 427 -16.96 -8.38 -0.68
CA ARG A 427 -16.81 -7.16 0.08
C ARG A 427 -15.33 -6.84 0.36
N SER A 428 -14.55 -7.85 0.79
CA SER A 428 -13.12 -7.70 1.04
C SER A 428 -12.37 -7.27 -0.23
N LEU A 429 -12.64 -7.92 -1.37
CA LEU A 429 -12.02 -7.61 -2.65
C LEU A 429 -12.35 -6.19 -3.12
N HIS A 430 -13.62 -5.80 -3.03
CA HIS A 430 -14.06 -4.45 -3.39
C HIS A 430 -13.36 -3.37 -2.55
N LEU A 431 -13.32 -3.53 -1.23
CA LEU A 431 -12.65 -2.59 -0.33
C LEU A 431 -11.14 -2.51 -0.59
N GLY A 432 -10.51 -3.65 -0.93
CA GLY A 432 -9.11 -3.70 -1.31
C GLY A 432 -8.82 -2.93 -2.61
N GLN A 433 -9.70 -3.00 -3.59
CA GLN A 433 -9.59 -2.26 -4.86
C GLN A 433 -9.76 -0.75 -4.65
N VAL A 434 -10.79 -0.33 -3.90
CA VAL A 434 -11.07 1.08 -3.58
C VAL A 434 -9.91 1.70 -2.79
N GLY A 435 -9.38 0.98 -1.80
CA GLY A 435 -8.30 1.45 -0.94
C GLY A 435 -6.89 1.22 -1.49
N SER A 436 -6.74 0.58 -2.67
CA SER A 436 -5.45 0.17 -3.25
C SER A 436 -4.60 -0.66 -2.28
N PHE A 437 -5.23 -1.56 -1.53
CA PHE A 437 -4.57 -2.39 -0.52
C PHE A 437 -4.08 -3.72 -1.12
N SER A 438 -2.93 -4.19 -0.67
CA SER A 438 -2.34 -5.49 -1.08
C SER A 438 -3.14 -6.74 -0.66
N LEU A 439 -4.14 -6.59 0.20
CA LEU A 439 -5.06 -7.66 0.64
C LEU A 439 -5.95 -8.24 -0.46
N THR A 440 -6.01 -7.57 -1.60
CA THR A 440 -6.83 -7.99 -2.76
C THR A 440 -6.55 -9.43 -3.19
N PHE A 441 -5.30 -9.87 -3.14
CA PHE A 441 -4.93 -11.20 -3.64
C PHE A 441 -5.41 -12.35 -2.75
N ASP A 442 -5.39 -12.17 -1.42
CA ASP A 442 -5.90 -13.17 -0.49
C ASP A 442 -7.39 -13.42 -0.64
N ALA A 443 -8.17 -12.35 -0.64
CA ALA A 443 -9.60 -12.43 -0.87
C ALA A 443 -9.93 -12.93 -2.28
N ALA A 444 -9.16 -12.50 -3.30
CA ALA A 444 -9.35 -12.89 -4.69
C ALA A 444 -9.14 -14.40 -4.89
N SER A 445 -8.08 -15.00 -4.34
CA SER A 445 -7.82 -16.44 -4.49
C SER A 445 -8.94 -17.29 -3.87
N ALA A 446 -9.41 -16.90 -2.69
CA ALA A 446 -10.52 -17.57 -2.02
C ALA A 446 -11.84 -17.37 -2.77
N LEU A 447 -12.10 -16.16 -3.30
CA LEU A 447 -13.31 -15.87 -4.08
C LEU A 447 -13.33 -16.66 -5.39
N GLY A 448 -12.19 -16.71 -6.10
CA GLY A 448 -12.07 -17.54 -7.31
C GLY A 448 -12.34 -19.02 -7.03
N CYS A 449 -11.80 -19.55 -5.91
CA CYS A 449 -12.11 -20.91 -5.46
C CYS A 449 -13.60 -21.07 -5.10
N ALA A 450 -14.20 -20.13 -4.37
CA ALA A 450 -15.62 -20.16 -4.00
C ALA A 450 -16.54 -20.10 -5.24
N TYR A 451 -16.23 -19.27 -6.22
CA TYR A 451 -16.96 -19.24 -7.48
C TYR A 451 -16.86 -20.57 -8.24
N ALA A 452 -15.66 -21.15 -8.34
CA ALA A 452 -15.50 -22.46 -8.96
C ALA A 452 -16.33 -23.54 -8.23
N MET A 453 -16.28 -23.59 -6.90
CA MET A 453 -17.06 -24.52 -6.08
C MET A 453 -18.59 -24.30 -6.21
N SER A 454 -19.05 -23.10 -6.50
CA SER A 454 -20.46 -22.78 -6.74
C SER A 454 -20.91 -23.00 -8.19
N GLY A 455 -20.03 -23.48 -9.07
CA GLY A 455 -20.30 -23.69 -10.49
C GLY A 455 -20.14 -22.45 -11.38
N ARG A 456 -19.74 -21.31 -10.83
CA ARG A 456 -19.52 -20.04 -11.55
C ARG A 456 -18.12 -20.00 -12.18
N ILE A 457 -17.82 -20.98 -13.05
CA ILE A 457 -16.48 -21.17 -13.62
C ILE A 457 -16.02 -19.97 -14.46
N THR A 458 -16.95 -19.35 -15.21
CA THR A 458 -16.65 -18.16 -16.03
C THR A 458 -16.21 -16.95 -15.21
N ASP A 459 -16.72 -16.81 -13.98
CA ASP A 459 -16.35 -15.74 -13.06
C ASP A 459 -15.06 -16.09 -12.28
N ALA A 460 -14.84 -17.37 -12.02
CA ALA A 460 -13.71 -17.88 -11.27
C ALA A 460 -12.37 -17.72 -12.04
N LEU A 461 -12.33 -18.16 -13.30
CA LEU A 461 -11.09 -18.28 -14.06
C LEU A 461 -10.30 -16.97 -14.20
N PRO A 462 -10.89 -15.81 -14.56
CA PRO A 462 -10.13 -14.56 -14.65
C PRO A 462 -9.46 -14.16 -13.34
N ILE A 463 -10.13 -14.41 -12.21
CA ILE A 463 -9.60 -14.09 -10.87
C ILE A 463 -8.44 -15.05 -10.53
N LEU A 464 -8.61 -16.34 -10.78
CA LEU A 464 -7.59 -17.36 -10.53
C LEU A 464 -6.36 -17.14 -11.42
N ASP A 465 -6.53 -16.81 -12.70
CA ASP A 465 -5.45 -16.51 -13.64
C ASP A 465 -4.66 -15.27 -13.18
N GLN A 466 -5.34 -14.25 -12.69
CA GLN A 466 -4.68 -13.08 -12.09
C GLN A 466 -3.87 -13.45 -10.85
N CYS A 467 -4.41 -14.27 -9.94
CA CYS A 467 -3.70 -14.74 -8.75
C CYS A 467 -2.49 -15.60 -9.12
N ALA A 468 -2.61 -16.49 -10.12
CA ALA A 468 -1.53 -17.37 -10.55
C ALA A 468 -0.35 -16.63 -11.21
N SER A 469 -0.61 -15.48 -11.82
CA SER A 469 0.40 -14.64 -12.49
C SER A 469 1.28 -13.85 -11.51
N GLN A 470 0.91 -13.79 -10.23
CA GLN A 470 1.66 -13.01 -9.23
C GLN A 470 2.91 -13.74 -8.76
N ASP A 471 4.03 -13.03 -8.73
CA ASP A 471 5.22 -13.51 -8.03
C ASP A 471 5.23 -12.99 -6.59
N LEU A 472 4.75 -13.84 -5.68
CA LEU A 472 4.59 -13.50 -4.27
C LEU A 472 5.91 -13.43 -3.51
N LEU A 473 7.00 -14.00 -4.06
CA LEU A 473 8.33 -13.89 -3.47
C LEU A 473 8.87 -12.47 -3.60
N GLU A 474 8.59 -11.81 -4.73
CA GLU A 474 8.93 -10.40 -4.92
C GLU A 474 8.06 -9.48 -4.05
N MET A 475 6.79 -9.85 -3.84
CA MET A 475 5.83 -9.00 -3.13
C MET A 475 5.91 -9.10 -1.60
N ARG A 476 6.71 -9.99 -1.01
CA ARG A 476 6.82 -10.22 0.45
C ARG A 476 5.47 -10.32 1.17
N ILE A 477 4.48 -10.91 0.52
CA ILE A 477 3.13 -11.06 1.08
C ILE A 477 3.08 -12.34 1.91
N ASN A 478 2.60 -12.21 3.14
CA ASN A 478 2.54 -13.30 4.11
C ASN A 478 1.69 -14.50 3.67
N SER A 479 0.69 -14.27 2.84
CA SER A 479 -0.29 -15.25 2.42
C SER A 479 0.18 -16.21 1.31
N GLY A 480 1.46 -16.19 0.95
CA GLY A 480 1.98 -16.90 -0.21
C GLY A 480 1.50 -18.35 -0.38
N PRO A 481 1.74 -19.27 0.56
CA PRO A 481 1.30 -20.66 0.41
C PRO A 481 -0.22 -20.78 0.28
N ARG A 482 -0.97 -20.01 1.09
CA ARG A 482 -2.44 -20.05 1.11
C ARG A 482 -3.06 -19.56 -0.19
N LEU A 483 -2.53 -18.50 -0.77
CA LEU A 483 -2.99 -17.99 -2.05
C LEU A 483 -2.81 -19.03 -3.15
N TYR A 484 -1.65 -19.67 -3.22
CA TYR A 484 -1.40 -20.73 -4.20
C TYR A 484 -2.30 -21.95 -3.97
N LEU A 485 -2.55 -22.33 -2.70
CA LEU A 485 -3.46 -23.43 -2.36
C LEU A 485 -4.87 -23.19 -2.90
N LYS A 486 -5.46 -22.04 -2.57
CA LYS A 486 -6.85 -21.75 -3.02
C LYS A 486 -6.95 -21.54 -4.52
N THR A 487 -5.93 -20.93 -5.14
CA THR A 487 -5.86 -20.86 -6.60
C THR A 487 -5.79 -22.25 -7.24
N GLY A 488 -4.98 -23.15 -6.68
CA GLY A 488 -4.85 -24.52 -7.13
C GLY A 488 -6.13 -25.35 -6.95
N GLU A 489 -6.81 -25.24 -5.79
CA GLU A 489 -8.12 -25.87 -5.55
C GLU A 489 -9.15 -25.35 -6.55
N GLY A 490 -9.21 -24.03 -6.76
CA GLY A 490 -10.12 -23.42 -7.74
C GLY A 490 -9.86 -23.92 -9.17
N TYR A 491 -8.59 -24.02 -9.59
CA TYR A 491 -8.24 -24.58 -10.89
C TYR A 491 -8.63 -26.05 -11.05
N LEU A 492 -8.42 -26.87 -10.00
CA LEU A 492 -8.82 -28.27 -10.05
C LEU A 492 -10.32 -28.44 -10.23
N VAL A 493 -11.11 -27.67 -9.47
CA VAL A 493 -12.58 -27.64 -9.59
C VAL A 493 -13.02 -27.13 -10.98
N ALA A 494 -12.29 -26.16 -11.54
CA ALA A 494 -12.55 -25.63 -12.88
C ALA A 494 -12.06 -26.55 -14.03
N GLY A 495 -11.54 -27.74 -13.74
CA GLY A 495 -11.07 -28.69 -14.74
C GLY A 495 -9.73 -28.33 -15.38
N ARG A 496 -8.86 -27.58 -14.67
CA ARG A 496 -7.51 -27.21 -15.12
C ARG A 496 -6.41 -27.86 -14.25
N PRO A 497 -6.17 -29.17 -14.37
CA PRO A 497 -5.26 -29.90 -13.50
C PRO A 497 -3.80 -29.45 -13.60
N ASP A 498 -3.34 -29.00 -14.79
CA ASP A 498 -1.95 -28.52 -14.95
C ASP A 498 -1.72 -27.22 -14.18
N GLY A 499 -2.66 -26.28 -14.25
CA GLY A 499 -2.62 -25.06 -13.45
C GLY A 499 -2.67 -25.36 -11.95
N ALA A 500 -3.54 -26.30 -11.56
CA ALA A 500 -3.63 -26.77 -10.16
C ALA A 500 -2.31 -27.37 -9.69
N THR A 501 -1.66 -28.20 -10.53
CA THR A 501 -0.34 -28.81 -10.21
C THR A 501 0.72 -27.74 -9.96
N GLN A 502 0.81 -26.75 -10.84
CA GLN A 502 1.78 -25.67 -10.69
C GLN A 502 1.58 -24.92 -9.36
N MET A 503 0.34 -24.59 -9.03
CA MET A 503 0.01 -23.88 -7.78
C MET A 503 0.28 -24.74 -6.55
N ALA A 504 -0.10 -26.02 -6.56
CA ALA A 504 0.13 -26.95 -5.47
C ALA A 504 1.64 -27.14 -5.16
N LEU A 505 2.46 -27.25 -6.20
CA LEU A 505 3.91 -27.35 -6.06
C LEU A 505 4.51 -26.06 -5.49
N ARG A 506 4.12 -24.88 -6.00
CA ARG A 506 4.55 -23.61 -5.43
C ARG A 506 4.15 -23.47 -3.96
N ALA A 507 2.93 -23.86 -3.62
CA ALA A 507 2.44 -23.84 -2.23
C ALA A 507 3.28 -24.76 -1.34
N ARG A 508 3.54 -26.01 -1.78
CA ARG A 508 4.36 -26.99 -1.06
C ARG A 508 5.76 -26.46 -0.79
N ASP A 509 6.43 -26.00 -1.84
CA ASP A 509 7.83 -25.59 -1.77
C ASP A 509 7.99 -24.36 -0.87
N LEU A 510 7.08 -23.39 -0.97
CA LEU A 510 7.08 -22.21 -0.13
C LEU A 510 6.71 -22.53 1.33
N ALA A 511 5.72 -23.41 1.57
CA ALA A 511 5.36 -23.87 2.92
C ALA A 511 6.51 -24.60 3.59
N GLN A 512 7.23 -25.44 2.83
CA GLN A 512 8.40 -26.14 3.32
C GLN A 512 9.56 -25.18 3.66
N GLN A 513 9.83 -24.21 2.79
CA GLN A 513 10.85 -23.18 3.01
C GLN A 513 10.55 -22.35 4.28
N ARG A 514 9.29 -21.99 4.49
CA ARG A 514 8.83 -21.18 5.64
C ARG A 514 8.51 -22.01 6.88
N ARG A 515 8.57 -23.35 6.79
CA ARG A 515 8.20 -24.27 7.88
C ARG A 515 6.74 -24.14 8.32
N GLU A 516 5.85 -23.78 7.40
CA GLU A 516 4.42 -23.69 7.61
C GLU A 516 3.77 -25.08 7.48
N HIS A 517 3.89 -25.90 8.54
CA HIS A 517 3.54 -27.33 8.50
C HIS A 517 2.08 -27.60 8.12
N GLY A 518 1.14 -26.76 8.56
CA GLY A 518 -0.27 -26.90 8.18
C GLY A 518 -0.52 -26.64 6.70
N ARG A 519 0.16 -25.62 6.13
CA ARG A 519 0.07 -25.35 4.68
C ARG A 519 0.72 -26.43 3.83
N LEU A 520 1.80 -27.03 4.35
CA LEU A 520 2.41 -28.20 3.71
C LEU A 520 1.43 -29.39 3.66
N ALA A 521 0.71 -29.65 4.76
CA ALA A 521 -0.30 -30.71 4.81
C ALA A 521 -1.45 -30.46 3.82
N GLU A 522 -1.94 -29.22 3.71
CA GLU A 522 -2.96 -28.84 2.72
C GLU A 522 -2.45 -29.02 1.28
N ALA A 523 -1.19 -28.65 0.99
CA ALA A 523 -0.57 -28.81 -0.32
C ALA A 523 -0.43 -30.28 -0.70
N LEU A 524 -0.05 -31.15 0.22
CA LEU A 524 0.03 -32.58 0.02
C LEU A 524 -1.34 -33.18 -0.31
N ARG A 525 -2.40 -32.80 0.42
CA ARG A 525 -3.77 -33.25 0.08
C ARG A 525 -4.16 -32.81 -1.33
N LEU A 526 -3.91 -31.56 -1.70
CA LEU A 526 -4.22 -31.05 -3.04
C LEU A 526 -3.45 -31.81 -4.15
N LEU A 527 -2.17 -32.13 -3.93
CA LEU A 527 -1.38 -32.96 -4.86
C LEU A 527 -1.98 -34.36 -5.01
N GLY A 528 -2.49 -34.94 -3.93
CA GLY A 528 -3.24 -36.20 -3.96
C GLY A 528 -4.52 -36.10 -4.79
N GLU A 529 -5.33 -35.06 -4.63
CA GLU A 529 -6.54 -34.82 -5.44
C GLU A 529 -6.20 -34.67 -6.94
N ILE A 530 -5.11 -33.95 -7.26
CA ILE A 530 -4.65 -33.79 -8.64
C ILE A 530 -4.21 -35.13 -9.24
N ALA A 531 -3.48 -35.95 -8.48
CA ALA A 531 -3.07 -37.28 -8.92
C ALA A 531 -4.27 -38.19 -9.21
N MET A 532 -5.32 -38.10 -8.40
CA MET A 532 -6.59 -38.83 -8.65
C MET A 532 -7.38 -38.31 -9.84
N TYR A 533 -7.24 -37.03 -10.17
CA TYR A 533 -7.95 -36.39 -11.30
C TYR A 533 -7.33 -36.76 -12.65
N ARG A 534 -6.08 -37.14 -12.72
CA ARG A 534 -5.38 -37.52 -13.97
C ARG A 534 -5.94 -38.80 -14.58
N ASP A 535 -5.80 -38.94 -15.89
CA ASP A 535 -6.17 -40.12 -16.61
C ASP A 535 -4.96 -40.67 -17.40
N PRO A 536 -4.39 -41.85 -17.05
CA PRO A 536 -4.78 -42.72 -15.92
C PRO A 536 -4.44 -42.07 -14.56
N ALA A 537 -5.23 -42.39 -13.52
CA ALA A 537 -5.01 -41.89 -12.19
C ALA A 537 -3.72 -42.46 -11.58
N GLU A 538 -2.95 -41.59 -10.92
CA GLU A 538 -1.69 -41.94 -10.23
C GLU A 538 -1.99 -42.41 -8.79
N ILE A 539 -2.56 -43.62 -8.65
CA ILE A 539 -3.10 -44.14 -7.36
C ILE A 539 -2.07 -44.16 -6.24
N ASP A 540 -0.87 -44.73 -6.50
CA ASP A 540 0.18 -44.87 -5.46
C ASP A 540 0.66 -43.48 -4.97
N SER A 541 0.80 -42.53 -5.90
CA SER A 541 1.19 -41.17 -5.59
C SER A 541 0.11 -40.46 -4.78
N ALA A 542 -1.16 -40.61 -5.15
CA ALA A 542 -2.29 -40.05 -4.44
C ALA A 542 -2.40 -40.57 -3.00
N GLU A 543 -2.28 -41.91 -2.84
CA GLU A 543 -2.30 -42.53 -1.53
C GLU A 543 -1.17 -42.04 -0.62
N ALA A 544 0.05 -41.96 -1.15
CA ALA A 544 1.19 -41.47 -0.41
C ALA A 544 1.00 -40.02 0.06
N HIS A 545 0.51 -39.15 -0.81
CA HIS A 545 0.23 -37.76 -0.46
C HIS A 545 -0.89 -37.63 0.57
N TYR A 546 -2.00 -38.37 0.43
CA TYR A 546 -3.10 -38.34 1.40
C TYR A 546 -2.69 -38.83 2.77
N ARG A 547 -1.89 -39.91 2.86
CA ARG A 547 -1.39 -40.41 4.14
C ARG A 547 -0.43 -39.45 4.82
N GLN A 548 0.47 -38.81 4.08
CA GLN A 548 1.35 -37.77 4.63
C GLN A 548 0.55 -36.57 5.12
N ALA A 549 -0.43 -36.11 4.34
CA ALA A 549 -1.33 -35.02 4.74
C ALA A 549 -2.14 -35.36 6.00
N LEU A 550 -2.66 -36.58 6.08
CA LEU A 550 -3.43 -37.06 7.24
C LEU A 550 -2.56 -37.08 8.51
N ALA A 551 -1.38 -37.69 8.45
CA ALA A 551 -0.47 -37.76 9.58
C ALA A 551 -0.09 -36.35 10.09
N ALA A 552 0.24 -35.42 9.21
CA ALA A 552 0.51 -34.05 9.58
C ALA A 552 -0.75 -33.34 10.17
N ALA A 553 -1.93 -33.56 9.60
CA ALA A 553 -3.16 -32.98 10.09
C ALA A 553 -3.56 -33.52 11.48
N GLU A 554 -3.26 -34.79 11.77
CA GLU A 554 -3.45 -35.41 13.10
C GLU A 554 -2.51 -34.79 14.12
N GLU A 555 -1.22 -34.67 13.80
CA GLU A 555 -0.21 -34.06 14.66
C GLU A 555 -0.56 -32.59 15.01
N LEU A 556 -1.04 -31.84 14.04
CA LEU A 556 -1.35 -30.42 14.20
C LEU A 556 -2.79 -30.14 14.71
N GLY A 557 -3.64 -31.16 14.85
CA GLY A 557 -5.02 -31.01 15.27
C GLY A 557 -5.93 -30.33 14.27
N MET A 558 -5.64 -30.44 12.96
CA MET A 558 -6.42 -29.86 11.85
C MET A 558 -7.61 -30.76 11.49
N ARG A 559 -8.63 -30.82 12.35
CA ARG A 559 -9.76 -31.76 12.20
C ARG A 559 -10.46 -31.69 10.84
N PRO A 560 -10.74 -30.52 10.23
CA PRO A 560 -11.32 -30.46 8.89
C PRO A 560 -10.43 -31.13 7.84
N LEU A 561 -9.11 -30.89 7.89
CA LEU A 561 -8.16 -31.51 6.96
C LEU A 561 -8.07 -33.03 7.14
N GLN A 562 -8.10 -33.52 8.40
CA GLN A 562 -8.20 -34.97 8.68
C GLN A 562 -9.43 -35.57 8.01
N ALA A 563 -10.59 -34.96 8.19
CA ALA A 563 -11.85 -35.43 7.57
C ALA A 563 -11.77 -35.42 6.03
N HIS A 564 -11.17 -34.40 5.43
CA HIS A 564 -10.94 -34.34 4.00
C HIS A 564 -9.98 -35.44 3.52
N CYS A 565 -8.90 -35.72 4.23
CA CYS A 565 -7.97 -36.82 3.90
C CYS A 565 -8.67 -38.18 4.00
N HIS A 566 -9.49 -38.40 5.03
CA HIS A 566 -10.31 -39.62 5.15
C HIS A 566 -11.30 -39.76 3.99
N LEU A 567 -11.99 -38.71 3.59
CA LEU A 567 -12.87 -38.72 2.43
C LEU A 567 -12.11 -39.09 1.15
N SER A 568 -10.94 -38.48 0.94
CA SER A 568 -10.13 -38.72 -0.26
C SER A 568 -9.57 -40.15 -0.30
N LEU A 569 -9.06 -40.68 0.83
CA LEU A 569 -8.63 -42.08 0.95
C LEU A 569 -9.81 -43.05 0.74
N GLY A 570 -10.97 -42.74 1.29
CA GLY A 570 -12.18 -43.53 1.08
C GLY A 570 -12.56 -43.64 -0.38
N LYS A 571 -12.54 -42.54 -1.13
CA LYS A 571 -12.76 -42.52 -2.58
C LYS A 571 -11.72 -43.32 -3.35
N LEU A 572 -10.43 -43.17 -2.98
CA LEU A 572 -9.33 -43.89 -3.60
C LEU A 572 -9.49 -45.39 -3.41
N TYR A 573 -9.75 -45.87 -2.17
CA TYR A 573 -9.91 -47.29 -1.89
C TYR A 573 -11.19 -47.88 -2.52
N ARG A 574 -12.22 -47.10 -2.69
CA ARG A 574 -13.42 -47.52 -3.47
C ARG A 574 -13.07 -47.72 -4.93
N ARG A 575 -12.29 -46.84 -5.54
CA ARG A 575 -11.86 -46.96 -6.95
C ARG A 575 -10.90 -48.14 -7.16
N THR A 576 -10.08 -48.50 -6.19
CA THR A 576 -9.15 -49.65 -6.25
C THR A 576 -9.76 -50.96 -5.80
N GLY A 577 -11.04 -50.97 -5.39
CA GLY A 577 -11.76 -52.18 -4.97
C GLY A 577 -11.49 -52.64 -3.54
N THR A 578 -10.78 -51.88 -2.74
CA THR A 578 -10.47 -52.22 -1.34
C THR A 578 -11.60 -51.77 -0.42
N GLN A 579 -12.75 -52.44 -0.53
CA GLN A 579 -14.05 -52.01 0.03
C GLN A 579 -14.05 -51.81 1.55
N ALA A 580 -13.37 -52.67 2.33
CA ALA A 580 -13.31 -52.55 3.78
C ALA A 580 -12.57 -51.29 4.25
N GLN A 581 -11.44 -50.94 3.59
CA GLN A 581 -10.69 -49.72 3.88
C GLN A 581 -11.51 -48.49 3.43
N ALA A 582 -12.13 -48.55 2.26
CA ALA A 582 -13.00 -47.47 1.78
C ALA A 582 -14.10 -47.13 2.79
N GLN A 583 -14.82 -48.18 3.27
CA GLN A 583 -15.91 -48.04 4.22
C GLN A 583 -15.40 -47.44 5.55
N GLY A 584 -14.24 -47.89 6.09
CA GLY A 584 -13.66 -47.38 7.33
C GLY A 584 -13.35 -45.87 7.21
N HIS A 585 -12.68 -45.44 6.15
CA HIS A 585 -12.33 -44.05 5.95
C HIS A 585 -13.56 -43.16 5.71
N LEU A 586 -14.53 -43.60 4.93
CA LEU A 586 -15.76 -42.83 4.65
C LEU A 586 -16.63 -42.65 5.89
N VAL A 587 -16.75 -43.69 6.74
CA VAL A 587 -17.48 -43.58 8.02
C VAL A 587 -16.79 -42.61 8.97
N THR A 588 -15.46 -42.66 9.06
CA THR A 588 -14.70 -41.69 9.83
C THR A 588 -14.89 -40.27 9.35
N ALA A 589 -14.79 -40.05 8.05
CA ALA A 589 -15.01 -38.72 7.45
C ALA A 589 -16.41 -38.18 7.76
N ALA A 590 -17.45 -39.01 7.55
CA ALA A 590 -18.83 -38.61 7.81
C ALA A 590 -19.09 -38.29 9.30
N ALA A 591 -18.49 -39.06 10.21
CA ALA A 591 -18.58 -38.78 11.67
C ALA A 591 -17.92 -37.43 12.01
N MET A 592 -16.70 -37.19 11.51
CA MET A 592 -15.97 -35.93 11.75
C MET A 592 -16.71 -34.72 11.16
N TYR A 593 -17.23 -34.81 9.96
CA TYR A 593 -18.02 -33.73 9.33
C TYR A 593 -19.29 -33.42 10.12
N ARG A 594 -19.97 -34.46 10.67
CA ARG A 594 -21.17 -34.26 11.47
C ARG A 594 -20.84 -33.56 12.79
N GLU A 595 -19.76 -33.95 13.47
CA GLU A 595 -19.31 -33.32 14.73
C GLU A 595 -18.93 -31.84 14.50
N MET A 596 -18.37 -31.47 13.34
CA MET A 596 -17.95 -30.11 13.02
C MET A 596 -19.04 -29.29 12.32
N ASP A 597 -20.25 -29.83 12.12
CA ASP A 597 -21.37 -29.19 11.41
C ASP A 597 -20.97 -28.75 9.97
N MET A 598 -20.23 -29.60 9.25
CA MET A 598 -19.81 -29.40 7.85
C MET A 598 -20.80 -30.06 6.89
N GLY A 599 -22.03 -29.55 6.82
CA GLY A 599 -23.16 -30.19 6.13
C GLY A 599 -22.88 -30.55 4.66
N SER A 600 -22.38 -29.65 3.86
CA SER A 600 -22.05 -29.88 2.44
C SER A 600 -21.01 -31.01 2.23
N TRP A 601 -20.07 -31.13 3.13
CA TRP A 601 -19.05 -32.20 3.10
C TRP A 601 -19.60 -33.52 3.62
N LEU A 602 -20.49 -33.47 4.63
CA LEU A 602 -21.18 -34.64 5.16
C LEU A 602 -22.03 -35.28 4.05
N GLU A 603 -22.82 -34.51 3.30
CA GLU A 603 -23.59 -34.99 2.16
C GLU A 603 -22.72 -35.72 1.11
N LYS A 604 -21.55 -35.17 0.81
CA LYS A 604 -20.60 -35.80 -0.10
C LYS A 604 -20.06 -37.13 0.44
N ALA A 605 -19.73 -37.19 1.74
CA ALA A 605 -19.25 -38.43 2.36
C ALA A 605 -20.34 -39.51 2.42
N GLU A 606 -21.58 -39.14 2.73
CA GLU A 606 -22.74 -40.06 2.77
C GLU A 606 -23.10 -40.55 1.37
N ALA A 607 -23.02 -39.71 0.33
CA ALA A 607 -23.19 -40.12 -1.05
C ALA A 607 -22.16 -41.18 -1.49
N GLU A 608 -20.92 -41.07 -1.00
CA GLU A 608 -19.87 -42.06 -1.26
C GLU A 608 -20.08 -43.37 -0.47
N LEU A 609 -20.70 -43.33 0.72
CA LEU A 609 -21.04 -44.52 1.47
C LEU A 609 -22.13 -45.38 0.80
N GLY A 610 -23.00 -44.77 0.01
CA GLY A 610 -24.18 -45.44 -0.59
C GLY A 610 -25.29 -45.68 0.45
N PRO A 611 -26.43 -46.24 0.03
CA PRO A 611 -27.53 -46.56 0.93
C PRO A 611 -27.08 -47.56 1.98
N PRO A 612 -27.52 -47.44 3.24
CA PRO A 612 -27.13 -48.35 4.33
C PRO A 612 -27.39 -49.79 3.91
N LEU A 613 -26.36 -50.66 4.06
CA LEU A 613 -26.49 -52.11 3.83
C LEU A 613 -27.51 -52.68 4.81
N GLY A 614 -28.79 -52.64 4.50
CA GLY A 614 -29.88 -53.09 5.36
C GLY A 614 -31.28 -52.70 4.91
N ALA A 615 -31.42 -51.84 3.89
CA ALA A 615 -32.72 -51.54 3.30
C ALA A 615 -33.10 -52.58 2.22
N HIS A 616 -32.90 -53.88 2.50
CA HIS A 616 -33.57 -54.87 1.71
C HIS A 616 -35.06 -54.79 2.02
N SER A 617 -35.84 -54.38 1.02
CA SER A 617 -37.26 -54.53 0.92
C SER A 617 -37.67 -55.89 1.53
N LYS A 618 -38.53 -55.85 2.54
CA LYS A 618 -39.27 -57.07 2.94
C LYS A 618 -39.86 -57.70 1.71
N PRO A 619 -39.61 -58.98 1.46
CA PRO A 619 -40.29 -59.66 0.35
C PRO A 619 -41.81 -59.56 0.63
N GLY A 620 -42.52 -58.98 -0.34
CA GLY A 620 -43.98 -58.97 -0.32
C GLY A 620 -44.51 -60.38 -0.16
N LEU A 621 -45.28 -60.64 0.86
CA LEU A 621 -46.11 -61.84 0.98
C LEU A 621 -47.03 -61.92 -0.22
N PRO A 622 -47.10 -63.08 -0.90
CA PRO A 622 -48.08 -63.26 -1.99
C PRO A 622 -49.48 -63.27 -1.39
N SER A 623 -50.30 -62.31 -1.79
CA SER A 623 -51.77 -62.36 -1.59
C SER A 623 -52.40 -63.26 -2.66
N ASP A 624 -52.43 -64.55 -2.36
CA ASP A 624 -53.37 -65.43 -3.04
C ASP A 624 -53.77 -66.49 -2.01
N LEU A 625 -54.98 -66.32 -1.50
CA LEU A 625 -55.92 -67.40 -1.13
C LEU A 625 -57.17 -66.79 -0.47
N THR A 626 -58.19 -66.47 -1.28
CA THR A 626 -59.57 -66.65 -0.85
C THR A 626 -60.44 -66.95 -2.07
N THR A 627 -60.99 -68.10 -2.02
CA THR A 627 -62.13 -68.58 -2.76
C THR A 627 -63.32 -67.67 -2.78
#